data_9ba63957cbea74ecfe23c3aee821bf25
#
_entry.id   9ba63957cbea74ecfe23c3aee821bf25
#
_cell.length_a   1.000
_cell.length_b   1.000
_cell.length_c   1.000
_cell.angle_alpha   90.00
_cell.angle_beta   90.00
_cell.angle_gamma   90.00
#
_symmetry.space_group_name_H-M   'P 1'
#
loop_
_entity.id
_entity.type
_entity.pdbx_description
1 polymer ?
#
loop_
_entity_poly.entity_id
_entity_poly.type
_entity_poly.pdbx_seq_one_letter_code
_entity_poly.pdbx_strand_id
1 'polypeptide(L)'
;MRETAANTTASLPRGNLILAGDTACGDILVCHEGISFWGGVDPETGRIIDAHHPDHGASLAGRVVLMPTSRGSCSGSGVLLQLALNGNAPAALVFCKAEETLTLGALVAGHIFQSPVTVISLCADEYARLATAHHADIADGALVATDLPPSKASPADRSSGELVSGRIKSDKLQIALEPLSLDAVTLSARDQQMRAGDHGPAAAIAMDIICRLATVQGARSLRDVTRGHIDGCILAHQANLAFARKMAEMGAQIIIPTTTNAISVDRENWQHQGVAPSFAQDAAALADSYIAMGAQPSFTCAPYLLDAPPGMGDCIGWSESNAVIYANSVLGARTSKLPDFLDLFVAMTGRAPVCGAYTDEGRRPARIIDVSFPDASYDESIWSILGWTIGSHSPDSIPLVRGLETLPLGTDDLKAICAAFGTTSGAPMLHIAGHTPESGMPPHRHADIVTIDQPTLAKAWQTLNAEEASIDLVAVGSPHASLDELHRIVDLFGRRTCPPDIHFIVCAGRCVIASAGQDGTASRLKASGVRLVADICWCSMTEPVFPPDTKVLITNSGKYAHYADGLNGRKVRLAGLEACVEAALTGTAPAHPPDWVSRQIAD
;
A
#
# COMPACT_ATOMS: atom_id res chain seq x y z
N MET A 1 41.46 -24.42 -49.12
CA MET A 1 41.10 -23.70 -47.91
C MET A 1 39.58 -23.78 -47.73
N ARG A 2 39.13 -24.59 -46.80
CA ARG A 2 37.70 -24.67 -46.43
C ARG A 2 37.50 -23.72 -45.25
N GLU A 3 36.73 -22.68 -45.45
CA GLU A 3 36.24 -21.82 -44.36
C GLU A 3 35.31 -22.65 -43.47
N THR A 4 35.70 -22.83 -42.23
CA THR A 4 34.86 -23.35 -41.17
C THR A 4 33.94 -22.21 -40.72
N ALA A 5 32.67 -22.27 -41.11
CA ALA A 5 31.61 -21.44 -40.56
C ALA A 5 31.52 -21.68 -39.05
N ALA A 6 31.89 -20.69 -38.25
CA ALA A 6 31.66 -20.68 -36.83
C ALA A 6 30.15 -20.59 -36.57
N ASN A 7 29.62 -21.69 -36.08
CA ASN A 7 28.24 -21.77 -35.61
C ASN A 7 28.15 -20.97 -34.31
N THR A 8 27.84 -19.66 -34.40
CA THR A 8 27.46 -18.85 -33.26
C THR A 8 26.09 -19.36 -32.78
N THR A 9 26.09 -20.26 -31.81
CA THR A 9 24.91 -20.55 -31.01
C THR A 9 24.54 -19.27 -30.32
N ALA A 10 23.50 -18.58 -30.84
CA ALA A 10 22.92 -17.45 -30.16
C ALA A 10 22.51 -17.93 -28.76
N SER A 11 23.06 -17.29 -27.71
CA SER A 11 22.67 -17.58 -26.33
C SER A 11 21.18 -17.32 -26.20
N LEU A 12 20.45 -18.24 -25.57
CA LEU A 12 19.04 -18.04 -25.29
C LEU A 12 18.86 -16.75 -24.46
N PRO A 13 17.77 -16.01 -24.69
CA PRO A 13 17.36 -14.91 -23.83
C PRO A 13 17.24 -15.39 -22.39
N ARG A 14 17.55 -14.52 -21.41
CA ARG A 14 17.64 -14.86 -19.99
C ARG A 14 16.66 -14.07 -19.15
N GLY A 15 16.07 -14.72 -18.15
CA GLY A 15 15.26 -14.11 -17.11
C GLY A 15 15.68 -14.58 -15.73
N ASN A 16 15.29 -13.85 -14.70
CA ASN A 16 15.52 -14.24 -13.30
C ASN A 16 14.29 -14.95 -12.76
N LEU A 17 14.47 -16.16 -12.25
CA LEU A 17 13.49 -16.91 -11.50
C LEU A 17 13.62 -16.52 -10.02
N ILE A 18 12.71 -15.67 -9.53
CA ILE A 18 12.74 -15.16 -8.15
C ILE A 18 12.21 -16.23 -7.20
N LEU A 19 11.11 -16.87 -7.58
CA LEU A 19 10.53 -18.00 -6.87
C LEU A 19 10.03 -19.03 -7.90
N ALA A 20 10.38 -20.28 -7.70
CA ALA A 20 9.87 -21.40 -8.49
C ALA A 20 8.66 -22.03 -7.80
N GLY A 21 7.56 -22.20 -8.53
CA GLY A 21 6.54 -23.21 -8.23
C GLY A 21 6.98 -24.58 -8.78
N ASP A 22 6.20 -25.64 -8.51
CA ASP A 22 6.52 -26.99 -9.01
C ASP A 22 6.52 -27.05 -10.55
N THR A 23 5.46 -26.59 -11.16
CA THR A 23 5.30 -26.32 -12.60
C THR A 23 4.24 -25.23 -12.75
N ALA A 24 4.51 -24.23 -13.59
CA ALA A 24 3.52 -23.21 -13.87
C ALA A 24 3.21 -23.21 -15.37
N CYS A 25 1.94 -23.35 -15.72
CA CYS A 25 1.50 -23.23 -17.09
C CYS A 25 0.13 -22.54 -17.14
N GLY A 26 -0.11 -21.76 -18.17
CA GLY A 26 -1.40 -21.09 -18.33
C GLY A 26 -1.45 -20.14 -19.51
N ASP A 27 -2.66 -19.69 -19.80
CA ASP A 27 -2.87 -18.66 -20.80
C ASP A 27 -2.30 -17.33 -20.26
N ILE A 28 -1.67 -16.59 -21.15
CA ILE A 28 -1.07 -15.31 -20.81
C ILE A 28 -2.17 -14.26 -20.68
N LEU A 29 -2.11 -13.50 -19.59
CA LEU A 29 -2.87 -12.25 -19.40
C LEU A 29 -1.87 -11.10 -19.34
N VAL A 30 -1.93 -10.20 -20.32
CA VAL A 30 -1.09 -9.00 -20.35
C VAL A 30 -1.86 -7.81 -19.78
N CYS A 31 -1.45 -7.34 -18.63
CA CYS A 31 -1.93 -6.10 -18.04
C CYS A 31 -0.93 -4.99 -18.35
N HIS A 32 -1.33 -4.04 -19.19
CA HIS A 32 -0.46 -2.93 -19.61
C HIS A 32 -0.20 -1.93 -18.47
N GLU A 33 -1.07 -1.94 -17.46
CA GLU A 33 -0.92 -1.18 -16.22
C GLU A 33 -0.72 -2.13 -15.04
N GLY A 34 -0.10 -1.63 -13.97
CA GLY A 34 0.01 -2.37 -12.72
C GLY A 34 -1.35 -2.49 -12.04
N ILE A 35 -1.64 -3.64 -11.46
CA ILE A 35 -2.86 -3.90 -10.69
C ILE A 35 -2.59 -3.58 -9.22
N SER A 36 -3.52 -2.86 -8.57
CA SER A 36 -3.59 -2.81 -7.12
C SER A 36 -4.33 -4.07 -6.64
N PHE A 37 -3.63 -4.96 -5.95
CA PHE A 37 -4.31 -6.17 -5.44
C PHE A 37 -5.25 -5.80 -4.29
N TRP A 38 -4.83 -4.90 -3.40
CA TRP A 38 -5.71 -4.37 -2.36
C TRP A 38 -6.85 -3.55 -2.98
N GLY A 39 -8.09 -3.98 -2.74
CA GLY A 39 -9.30 -3.34 -3.27
C GLY A 39 -9.51 -3.48 -4.77
N GLY A 40 -8.55 -4.04 -5.52
CA GLY A 40 -8.64 -4.20 -6.97
C GLY A 40 -8.69 -5.65 -7.44
N VAL A 41 -8.46 -6.63 -6.56
CA VAL A 41 -8.61 -8.06 -6.87
C VAL A 41 -9.46 -8.72 -5.78
N ASP A 42 -10.46 -9.48 -6.20
CA ASP A 42 -11.26 -10.32 -5.30
C ASP A 42 -10.56 -11.66 -5.07
N PRO A 43 -10.09 -11.95 -3.84
CA PRO A 43 -9.36 -13.19 -3.57
C PRO A 43 -10.22 -14.45 -3.59
N GLU A 44 -11.55 -14.33 -3.50
CA GLU A 44 -12.47 -15.46 -3.56
C GLU A 44 -12.68 -15.94 -5.00
N THR A 45 -12.54 -15.06 -5.98
CA THR A 45 -12.78 -15.40 -7.39
C THR A 45 -11.54 -15.25 -8.28
N GLY A 46 -10.49 -14.62 -7.80
CA GLY A 46 -9.30 -14.29 -8.59
C GLY A 46 -9.55 -13.26 -9.69
N ARG A 47 -10.63 -12.46 -9.61
CA ARG A 47 -10.99 -11.48 -10.63
C ARG A 47 -10.51 -10.07 -10.28
N ILE A 48 -10.15 -9.31 -11.32
CA ILE A 48 -9.90 -7.88 -11.20
C ILE A 48 -11.25 -7.18 -11.01
N ILE A 49 -11.42 -6.52 -9.86
CA ILE A 49 -12.64 -5.79 -9.49
C ILE A 49 -12.44 -4.27 -9.47
N ASP A 50 -11.22 -3.76 -9.70
CA ASP A 50 -10.97 -2.33 -9.90
C ASP A 50 -11.72 -1.84 -11.14
N ALA A 51 -12.79 -1.06 -10.93
CA ALA A 51 -13.67 -0.57 -12.00
C ALA A 51 -12.96 0.38 -12.99
N HIS A 52 -11.81 0.94 -12.59
CA HIS A 52 -11.02 1.86 -13.41
C HIS A 52 -9.88 1.16 -14.15
N HIS A 53 -9.64 -0.13 -13.86
CA HIS A 53 -8.57 -0.88 -14.53
C HIS A 53 -9.04 -1.33 -15.93
N PRO A 54 -8.20 -1.20 -16.99
CA PRO A 54 -8.57 -1.63 -18.34
C PRO A 54 -9.01 -3.09 -18.44
N ASP A 55 -8.41 -3.97 -17.62
CA ASP A 55 -8.70 -5.40 -17.57
C ASP A 55 -9.75 -5.77 -16.50
N HIS A 56 -10.63 -4.83 -16.12
CA HIS A 56 -11.73 -5.10 -15.17
C HIS A 56 -12.52 -6.36 -15.56
N GLY A 57 -12.80 -7.22 -14.60
CA GLY A 57 -13.53 -8.47 -14.77
C GLY A 57 -12.69 -9.66 -15.27
N ALA A 58 -11.44 -9.45 -15.72
CA ALA A 58 -10.55 -10.54 -16.09
C ALA A 58 -10.17 -11.39 -14.87
N SER A 59 -10.02 -12.72 -15.08
CA SER A 59 -9.55 -13.64 -14.04
C SER A 59 -8.04 -13.78 -14.11
N LEU A 60 -7.38 -13.72 -12.95
CA LEU A 60 -5.94 -14.01 -12.76
C LEU A 60 -5.70 -15.49 -12.49
N ALA A 61 -6.72 -16.21 -12.00
CA ALA A 61 -6.58 -17.57 -11.50
C ALA A 61 -6.03 -18.53 -12.57
N GLY A 62 -4.93 -19.21 -12.25
CA GLY A 62 -4.25 -20.18 -13.11
C GLY A 62 -3.62 -19.59 -14.38
N ARG A 63 -3.52 -18.27 -14.52
CA ARG A 63 -2.91 -17.62 -15.68
C ARG A 63 -1.45 -17.26 -15.44
N VAL A 64 -0.70 -17.10 -16.53
CA VAL A 64 0.59 -16.41 -16.52
C VAL A 64 0.33 -14.93 -16.72
N VAL A 65 0.41 -14.17 -15.63
CA VAL A 65 0.04 -12.75 -15.60
C VAL A 65 1.28 -11.89 -15.80
N LEU A 66 1.28 -11.10 -16.87
CA LEU A 66 2.31 -10.11 -17.17
C LEU A 66 1.83 -8.73 -16.75
N MET A 67 2.60 -8.04 -15.94
CA MET A 67 2.42 -6.61 -15.65
C MET A 67 3.77 -5.95 -15.43
N PRO A 68 3.96 -4.66 -15.74
CA PRO A 68 5.27 -4.02 -15.57
C PRO A 68 5.77 -4.07 -14.12
N THR A 69 4.90 -3.79 -13.17
CA THR A 69 5.03 -3.85 -11.71
C THR A 69 3.64 -3.78 -11.11
N SER A 70 3.47 -4.08 -9.83
CA SER A 70 2.20 -3.79 -9.12
C SER A 70 2.07 -2.31 -8.77
N ARG A 71 0.87 -1.88 -8.35
CA ARG A 71 0.60 -0.54 -7.82
C ARG A 71 -0.27 -0.63 -6.55
N GLY A 72 -0.47 0.49 -5.88
CA GLY A 72 -1.41 0.62 -4.77
C GLY A 72 -0.82 0.36 -3.39
N SER A 73 -1.64 -0.22 -2.52
CA SER A 73 -1.33 -0.44 -1.10
C SER A 73 -0.29 -1.54 -0.89
N CYS A 74 0.50 -1.39 0.17
CA CYS A 74 1.40 -2.43 0.69
C CYS A 74 0.67 -3.73 1.08
N SER A 75 -0.62 -3.69 1.35
CA SER A 75 -1.44 -4.87 1.70
C SER A 75 -1.73 -5.81 0.52
N GLY A 76 -1.27 -5.49 -0.69
CA GLY A 76 -1.35 -6.38 -1.86
C GLY A 76 -0.71 -7.74 -1.65
N SER A 77 0.35 -7.84 -0.83
CA SER A 77 1.00 -9.11 -0.45
C SER A 77 0.05 -10.05 0.29
N GLY A 78 -0.79 -9.52 1.19
CA GLY A 78 -1.80 -10.29 1.91
C GLY A 78 -2.91 -10.82 0.99
N VAL A 79 -3.33 -10.01 0.00
CA VAL A 79 -4.31 -10.44 -1.02
C VAL A 79 -3.76 -11.59 -1.86
N LEU A 80 -2.49 -11.51 -2.31
CA LEU A 80 -1.88 -12.60 -3.06
C LEU A 80 -1.75 -13.88 -2.22
N LEU A 81 -1.41 -13.76 -0.93
CA LEU A 81 -1.40 -14.90 -0.02
C LEU A 81 -2.80 -15.52 0.10
N GLN A 82 -3.86 -14.71 0.24
CA GLN A 82 -5.23 -15.23 0.30
C GLN A 82 -5.63 -15.94 -1.00
N LEU A 83 -5.28 -15.38 -2.16
CA LEU A 83 -5.48 -16.02 -3.46
C LEU A 83 -4.78 -17.40 -3.53
N ALA A 84 -3.53 -17.47 -3.05
CA ALA A 84 -2.77 -18.72 -3.04
C ALA A 84 -3.41 -19.78 -2.13
N LEU A 85 -3.86 -19.38 -0.94
CA LEU A 85 -4.52 -20.29 0.00
C LEU A 85 -5.91 -20.75 -0.50
N ASN A 86 -6.61 -19.90 -1.26
CA ASN A 86 -7.90 -20.25 -1.88
C ASN A 86 -7.76 -21.06 -3.18
N GLY A 87 -6.53 -21.23 -3.72
CA GLY A 87 -6.31 -21.89 -5.01
C GLY A 87 -6.70 -21.02 -6.22
N ASN A 88 -6.86 -19.72 -6.04
CA ASN A 88 -7.24 -18.74 -7.06
C ASN A 88 -6.07 -17.85 -7.51
N ALA A 89 -4.85 -18.19 -7.10
CA ALA A 89 -3.65 -17.44 -7.50
C ALA A 89 -3.34 -17.61 -9.00
N PRO A 90 -2.63 -16.63 -9.60
CA PRO A 90 -2.01 -16.84 -10.90
C PRO A 90 -1.01 -18.00 -10.86
N ALA A 91 -0.86 -18.69 -11.97
CA ALA A 91 0.15 -19.73 -12.13
C ALA A 91 1.57 -19.14 -12.07
N ALA A 92 1.74 -17.96 -12.67
CA ALA A 92 2.96 -17.18 -12.57
C ALA A 92 2.69 -15.67 -12.67
N LEU A 93 3.57 -14.89 -12.03
CA LEU A 93 3.68 -13.45 -12.16
C LEU A 93 4.98 -13.12 -12.91
N VAL A 94 4.89 -12.29 -13.95
CA VAL A 94 6.05 -11.87 -14.75
C VAL A 94 6.15 -10.36 -14.77
N PHE A 95 7.26 -9.82 -14.29
CA PHE A 95 7.54 -8.40 -14.16
C PHE A 95 8.71 -7.96 -15.04
N CYS A 96 8.71 -6.70 -15.49
CA CYS A 96 9.87 -6.08 -16.16
C CYS A 96 10.49 -4.92 -15.39
N LYS A 97 9.88 -4.54 -14.27
CA LYS A 97 10.43 -3.60 -13.29
C LYS A 97 10.58 -4.32 -11.94
N ALA A 98 11.39 -3.78 -11.04
CA ALA A 98 11.47 -4.29 -9.68
C ALA A 98 10.08 -4.22 -9.03
N GLU A 99 9.66 -5.33 -8.46
CA GLU A 99 8.37 -5.48 -7.80
C GLU A 99 8.56 -6.24 -6.48
N GLU A 100 8.11 -5.66 -5.39
CA GLU A 100 8.33 -6.21 -4.06
C GLU A 100 7.06 -6.69 -3.35
N THR A 101 5.90 -6.08 -3.64
CA THR A 101 4.66 -6.36 -2.90
C THR A 101 4.10 -7.74 -3.22
N LEU A 102 3.88 -8.04 -4.48
CA LEU A 102 3.39 -9.36 -4.89
C LEU A 102 4.48 -10.42 -4.81
N THR A 103 5.73 -10.04 -5.09
CA THR A 103 6.88 -10.91 -4.89
C THR A 103 6.97 -11.38 -3.44
N LEU A 104 6.78 -10.49 -2.47
CA LEU A 104 6.74 -10.87 -1.06
C LEU A 104 5.56 -11.80 -0.75
N GLY A 105 4.37 -11.50 -1.24
CA GLY A 105 3.20 -12.37 -1.06
C GLY A 105 3.45 -13.78 -1.58
N ALA A 106 4.08 -13.92 -2.74
CA ALA A 106 4.47 -15.20 -3.32
C ALA A 106 5.54 -15.93 -2.49
N LEU A 107 6.56 -15.20 -2.01
CA LEU A 107 7.60 -15.75 -1.13
C LEU A 107 7.01 -16.27 0.18
N VAL A 108 6.09 -15.53 0.81
CA VAL A 108 5.38 -15.96 2.03
C VAL A 108 4.52 -17.19 1.74
N ALA A 109 3.74 -17.19 0.66
CA ALA A 109 2.93 -18.32 0.26
C ALA A 109 3.77 -19.59 0.05
N GLY A 110 4.92 -19.46 -0.64
CA GLY A 110 5.81 -20.59 -0.91
C GLY A 110 6.58 -21.08 0.32
N HIS A 111 7.26 -20.17 1.05
CA HIS A 111 8.17 -20.57 2.14
C HIS A 111 7.44 -20.96 3.43
N ILE A 112 6.27 -20.37 3.70
CA ILE A 112 5.54 -20.56 4.96
C ILE A 112 4.36 -21.51 4.80
N PHE A 113 3.65 -21.45 3.65
CA PHE A 113 2.41 -22.19 3.43
C PHE A 113 2.49 -23.29 2.37
N GLN A 114 3.65 -23.48 1.74
CA GLN A 114 3.85 -24.51 0.68
C GLN A 114 2.85 -24.36 -0.48
N SER A 115 2.45 -23.15 -0.77
CA SER A 115 1.55 -22.76 -1.86
C SER A 115 2.27 -21.78 -2.82
N PRO A 116 3.36 -22.20 -3.49
CA PRO A 116 4.21 -21.28 -4.24
C PRO A 116 3.48 -20.73 -5.48
N VAL A 117 3.64 -19.43 -5.70
CA VAL A 117 3.29 -18.75 -6.96
C VAL A 117 4.59 -18.41 -7.67
N THR A 118 4.75 -18.87 -8.91
CA THR A 118 5.98 -18.61 -9.66
C THR A 118 6.16 -17.13 -9.93
N VAL A 119 7.35 -16.58 -9.65
CA VAL A 119 7.68 -15.17 -9.91
C VAL A 119 8.92 -15.05 -10.77
N ILE A 120 8.79 -14.32 -11.89
CA ILE A 120 9.84 -14.14 -12.89
C ILE A 120 10.04 -12.64 -13.13
N SER A 121 11.31 -12.23 -13.23
CA SER A 121 11.69 -10.89 -13.71
C SER A 121 12.38 -11.00 -15.06
N LEU A 122 11.92 -10.24 -16.06
CA LEU A 122 12.47 -10.17 -17.40
C LEU A 122 12.97 -8.76 -17.70
N CYS A 123 13.96 -8.64 -18.60
CA CYS A 123 14.26 -7.33 -19.18
C CYS A 123 13.10 -6.86 -20.09
N ALA A 124 13.07 -5.58 -20.42
CA ALA A 124 11.99 -4.98 -21.19
C ALA A 124 11.77 -5.64 -22.56
N ASP A 125 12.85 -6.02 -23.22
CA ASP A 125 12.78 -6.64 -24.57
C ASP A 125 12.18 -8.05 -24.50
N GLU A 126 12.59 -8.86 -23.53
CA GLU A 126 12.06 -10.23 -23.36
C GLU A 126 10.60 -10.20 -22.88
N TYR A 127 10.27 -9.28 -22.00
CA TYR A 127 8.91 -9.04 -21.57
C TYR A 127 8.00 -8.65 -22.74
N ALA A 128 8.42 -7.71 -23.59
CA ALA A 128 7.66 -7.27 -24.75
C ALA A 128 7.45 -8.42 -25.76
N ARG A 129 8.43 -9.30 -25.94
CA ARG A 129 8.31 -10.50 -26.78
C ARG A 129 7.32 -11.51 -26.18
N LEU A 130 7.40 -11.75 -24.87
CA LEU A 130 6.48 -12.66 -24.18
C LEU A 130 5.03 -12.15 -24.23
N ALA A 131 4.84 -10.84 -24.15
CA ALA A 131 3.51 -10.22 -24.21
C ALA A 131 2.76 -10.43 -25.53
N THR A 132 3.42 -10.91 -26.57
CA THR A 132 2.78 -11.26 -27.86
C THR A 132 2.28 -12.70 -27.94
N ALA A 133 2.64 -13.54 -26.96
CA ALA A 133 2.27 -14.96 -26.94
C ALA A 133 0.92 -15.18 -26.21
N HIS A 134 0.28 -16.31 -26.47
CA HIS A 134 -1.02 -16.64 -25.87
C HIS A 134 -0.94 -17.61 -24.69
N HIS A 135 0.09 -18.43 -24.65
CA HIS A 135 0.27 -19.45 -23.61
C HIS A 135 1.74 -19.58 -23.23
N ALA A 136 2.01 -19.91 -21.98
CA ALA A 136 3.37 -20.19 -21.52
C ALA A 136 3.41 -21.40 -20.58
N ASP A 137 4.47 -22.21 -20.74
CA ASP A 137 4.86 -23.28 -19.85
C ASP A 137 6.18 -22.88 -19.16
N ILE A 138 6.24 -23.02 -17.85
CA ILE A 138 7.42 -22.71 -17.04
C ILE A 138 7.81 -23.98 -16.29
N ALA A 139 8.89 -24.59 -16.70
CA ALA A 139 9.43 -25.81 -16.10
C ALA A 139 10.94 -25.90 -16.36
N ASP A 140 11.65 -26.66 -15.54
CA ASP A 140 13.06 -27.04 -15.74
C ASP A 140 13.99 -25.83 -16.01
N GLY A 141 13.76 -24.70 -15.36
CA GLY A 141 14.56 -23.49 -15.54
C GLY A 141 14.36 -22.80 -16.90
N ALA A 142 13.24 -23.03 -17.56
CA ALA A 142 12.89 -22.36 -18.82
C ALA A 142 11.43 -21.91 -18.84
N LEU A 143 11.18 -20.78 -19.51
CA LEU A 143 9.86 -20.35 -19.94
C LEU A 143 9.75 -20.59 -21.45
N VAL A 144 8.74 -21.34 -21.85
CA VAL A 144 8.44 -21.64 -23.26
C VAL A 144 7.07 -21.06 -23.59
N ALA A 145 7.05 -20.08 -24.48
CA ALA A 145 5.80 -19.47 -24.92
C ALA A 145 5.40 -19.93 -26.32
N THR A 146 4.10 -20.07 -26.54
CA THR A 146 3.52 -20.54 -27.79
C THR A 146 2.31 -19.71 -28.19
N ASP A 147 2.08 -19.61 -29.51
CA ASP A 147 0.92 -18.90 -30.10
C ASP A 147 -0.32 -19.80 -30.21
N LEU A 148 -0.22 -21.07 -29.82
CA LEU A 148 -1.32 -22.02 -29.91
C LEU A 148 -2.22 -21.95 -28.68
N PRO A 149 -3.55 -21.82 -28.84
CA PRO A 149 -4.46 -22.02 -27.73
C PRO A 149 -4.30 -23.45 -27.17
N PRO A 150 -4.48 -23.67 -25.86
CA PRO A 150 -4.32 -24.97 -25.25
C PRO A 150 -5.28 -25.95 -25.93
N SER A 151 -4.72 -27.03 -26.49
CA SER A 151 -5.54 -28.18 -26.89
C SER A 151 -6.26 -28.66 -25.63
N LYS A 152 -7.56 -29.01 -25.77
CA LYS A 152 -8.37 -29.60 -24.69
C LYS A 152 -7.89 -31.03 -24.37
N ALA A 153 -6.61 -31.22 -24.10
CA ALA A 153 -6.04 -32.48 -23.68
C ALA A 153 -6.17 -32.62 -22.18
N SER A 154 -6.88 -33.64 -21.75
CA SER A 154 -6.99 -34.10 -20.37
C SER A 154 -5.59 -34.36 -19.78
N PRO A 155 -5.37 -34.17 -18.47
CA PRO A 155 -4.09 -34.50 -17.81
C PRO A 155 -3.62 -35.96 -17.98
N ALA A 156 -4.48 -36.86 -18.46
CA ALA A 156 -4.20 -38.28 -18.65
C ALA A 156 -3.43 -38.59 -19.94
N ASP A 157 -3.31 -37.69 -20.91
CA ASP A 157 -2.71 -37.97 -22.22
C ASP A 157 -1.23 -37.58 -22.37
N ARG A 158 -0.55 -37.21 -21.29
CA ARG A 158 0.87 -36.76 -21.35
C ARG A 158 1.92 -37.86 -21.32
N SER A 159 1.55 -39.13 -21.47
CA SER A 159 2.50 -40.26 -21.30
C SER A 159 2.88 -41.04 -22.54
N SER A 160 2.69 -40.56 -23.76
CA SER A 160 3.22 -41.24 -24.95
C SER A 160 3.71 -40.23 -25.97
N GLY A 161 5.03 -40.06 -26.00
CA GLY A 161 5.71 -39.33 -27.08
C GLY A 161 5.72 -40.14 -28.38
N GLU A 162 5.04 -39.64 -29.40
CA GLU A 162 5.34 -39.96 -30.77
C GLU A 162 5.46 -38.69 -31.63
N LEU A 163 6.65 -38.50 -32.15
CA LEU A 163 7.02 -37.45 -33.09
C LEU A 163 6.31 -37.67 -34.44
N VAL A 164 5.26 -36.89 -34.71
CA VAL A 164 4.75 -36.77 -36.09
C VAL A 164 5.40 -35.56 -36.73
N SER A 165 6.28 -35.80 -37.68
CA SER A 165 6.95 -34.79 -38.50
C SER A 165 5.96 -34.10 -39.45
N GLY A 166 5.56 -32.89 -39.11
CA GLY A 166 4.85 -31.97 -40.00
C GLY A 166 5.31 -30.56 -39.69
N ARG A 167 6.15 -29.97 -40.54
CA ARG A 167 6.68 -28.62 -40.45
C ARG A 167 5.56 -27.57 -40.37
N ILE A 168 5.27 -27.10 -39.18
CA ILE A 168 4.83 -25.73 -38.93
C ILE A 168 5.91 -25.13 -38.01
N LYS A 169 6.72 -24.23 -38.57
CA LYS A 169 7.60 -23.39 -37.74
C LYS A 169 6.71 -22.46 -36.90
N SER A 170 6.23 -22.91 -35.77
CA SER A 170 5.80 -21.98 -34.73
C SER A 170 7.09 -21.42 -34.11
N ASP A 171 7.30 -20.13 -34.23
CA ASP A 171 8.38 -19.45 -33.52
C ASP A 171 8.10 -19.58 -32.03
N LYS A 172 8.61 -20.64 -31.40
CA LYS A 172 8.53 -20.81 -29.95
C LYS A 172 9.51 -19.82 -29.32
N LEU A 173 9.00 -18.90 -28.53
CA LEU A 173 9.85 -18.08 -27.67
C LEU A 173 10.31 -18.96 -26.50
N GLN A 174 11.60 -19.13 -26.34
CA GLN A 174 12.19 -19.80 -25.20
C GLN A 174 13.12 -18.84 -24.45
N ILE A 175 12.90 -18.71 -23.14
CA ILE A 175 13.69 -17.89 -22.23
C ILE A 175 14.28 -18.80 -21.17
N ALA A 176 15.61 -18.80 -21.04
CA ALA A 176 16.28 -19.49 -19.95
C ALA A 176 16.07 -18.71 -18.64
N LEU A 177 15.66 -19.39 -17.59
CA LEU A 177 15.41 -18.80 -16.27
C LEU A 177 16.57 -19.18 -15.33
N GLU A 178 17.29 -18.17 -14.88
CA GLU A 178 18.36 -18.35 -13.90
C GLU A 178 17.78 -18.11 -12.48
N PRO A 179 18.00 -19.04 -11.53
CA PRO A 179 17.61 -18.81 -10.14
C PRO A 179 18.25 -17.54 -9.61
N LEU A 180 17.49 -16.78 -8.80
CA LEU A 180 17.97 -15.54 -8.20
C LEU A 180 19.20 -15.82 -7.32
N SER A 181 20.36 -15.27 -7.69
CA SER A 181 21.58 -15.37 -6.87
C SER A 181 21.54 -14.35 -5.75
N LEU A 182 21.70 -14.81 -4.52
CA LEU A 182 21.78 -13.96 -3.32
C LEU A 182 23.22 -13.52 -3.00
N ASP A 183 24.22 -13.96 -3.78
CA ASP A 183 25.65 -13.67 -3.55
C ASP A 183 25.99 -12.18 -3.73
N ALA A 184 25.12 -11.45 -4.41
CA ALA A 184 25.30 -10.01 -4.64
C ALA A 184 25.10 -9.15 -3.37
N VAL A 185 24.45 -9.71 -2.33
CA VAL A 185 24.15 -9.00 -1.08
C VAL A 185 25.21 -9.34 -0.02
N THR A 186 25.97 -8.36 0.41
CA THR A 186 26.94 -8.51 1.49
C THR A 186 26.23 -8.63 2.83
N LEU A 187 26.45 -9.74 3.52
CA LEU A 187 25.87 -10.06 4.83
C LEU A 187 26.91 -9.95 5.93
N SER A 188 26.55 -9.36 7.06
CA SER A 188 27.34 -9.42 8.28
C SER A 188 27.37 -10.85 8.87
N ALA A 189 28.28 -11.13 9.80
CA ALA A 189 28.30 -12.42 10.48
C ALA A 189 26.97 -12.74 11.18
N ARG A 190 26.31 -11.73 11.77
CA ARG A 190 24.98 -11.86 12.39
C ARG A 190 23.89 -12.20 11.36
N ASP A 191 23.91 -11.55 10.19
CA ASP A 191 22.95 -11.84 9.13
C ASP A 191 23.10 -13.27 8.62
N GLN A 192 24.35 -13.75 8.48
CA GLN A 192 24.64 -15.13 8.10
C GLN A 192 24.15 -16.15 9.14
N GLN A 193 24.35 -15.86 10.44
CA GLN A 193 23.85 -16.70 11.54
C GLN A 193 22.32 -16.76 11.55
N MET A 194 21.63 -15.61 11.38
CA MET A 194 20.17 -15.58 11.26
C MET A 194 19.70 -16.44 10.10
N ARG A 195 20.30 -16.27 8.92
CA ARG A 195 19.94 -17.01 7.71
C ARG A 195 20.25 -18.50 7.82
N ALA A 196 21.29 -18.88 8.56
CA ALA A 196 21.63 -20.28 8.83
C ALA A 196 20.70 -20.96 9.84
N GLY A 197 19.85 -20.20 10.54
CA GLY A 197 18.89 -20.71 11.52
C GLY A 197 19.38 -20.70 12.96
N ASP A 198 20.54 -20.11 13.27
CA ASP A 198 21.09 -20.03 14.63
C ASP A 198 20.17 -19.22 15.58
N HIS A 199 19.29 -18.38 14.99
CA HIS A 199 18.28 -17.58 15.71
C HIS A 199 16.84 -18.15 15.56
N GLY A 200 16.72 -19.41 15.16
CA GLY A 200 15.44 -20.10 14.97
C GLY A 200 14.87 -20.02 13.55
N PRO A 201 13.88 -20.88 13.24
CA PRO A 201 13.36 -21.04 11.88
C PRO A 201 12.65 -19.78 11.34
N ALA A 202 11.93 -19.05 12.19
CA ALA A 202 11.27 -17.82 11.80
C ALA A 202 12.26 -16.73 11.38
N ALA A 203 13.37 -16.55 12.12
CA ALA A 203 14.42 -15.60 11.77
C ALA A 203 15.17 -16.00 10.49
N ALA A 204 15.37 -17.30 10.25
CA ALA A 204 15.99 -17.79 9.03
C ALA A 204 15.14 -17.45 7.78
N ILE A 205 13.84 -17.69 7.82
CA ILE A 205 12.91 -17.34 6.73
C ILE A 205 12.87 -15.82 6.54
N ALA A 206 12.76 -15.05 7.63
CA ALA A 206 12.74 -13.59 7.56
C ALA A 206 13.99 -13.04 6.86
N MET A 207 15.18 -13.54 7.23
CA MET A 207 16.45 -13.10 6.64
C MET A 207 16.59 -13.55 5.17
N ASP A 208 16.17 -14.77 4.83
CA ASP A 208 16.22 -15.25 3.44
C ASP A 208 15.30 -14.40 2.53
N ILE A 209 14.09 -14.08 2.98
CA ILE A 209 13.14 -13.21 2.25
C ILE A 209 13.72 -11.80 2.08
N ILE A 210 14.28 -11.21 3.15
CA ILE A 210 14.94 -9.88 3.07
C ILE A 210 16.08 -9.91 2.04
N CYS A 211 16.91 -10.96 2.01
CA CYS A 211 17.99 -11.08 1.03
C CYS A 211 17.47 -11.19 -0.42
N ARG A 212 16.37 -11.95 -0.63
CA ARG A 212 15.75 -12.06 -1.97
C ARG A 212 15.21 -10.72 -2.44
N LEU A 213 14.46 -10.02 -1.60
CA LEU A 213 13.95 -8.69 -1.92
C LEU A 213 15.09 -7.68 -2.12
N ALA A 214 16.13 -7.73 -1.30
CA ALA A 214 17.33 -6.90 -1.50
C ALA A 214 17.93 -7.12 -2.90
N THR A 215 18.02 -8.38 -3.35
CA THR A 215 18.53 -8.70 -4.70
C THR A 215 17.60 -8.20 -5.79
N VAL A 216 16.28 -8.36 -5.65
CA VAL A 216 15.26 -7.86 -6.60
C VAL A 216 15.35 -6.33 -6.74
N GLN A 217 15.60 -5.62 -5.64
CA GLN A 217 15.75 -4.17 -5.60
C GLN A 217 17.16 -3.68 -6.01
N GLY A 218 18.10 -4.59 -6.30
CA GLY A 218 19.48 -4.27 -6.65
C GLY A 218 20.33 -3.78 -5.47
N ALA A 219 19.89 -3.96 -4.23
CA ALA A 219 20.66 -3.64 -3.04
C ALA A 219 21.89 -4.55 -2.91
N ARG A 220 23.00 -3.98 -2.47
CA ARG A 220 24.28 -4.69 -2.29
C ARG A 220 24.61 -5.02 -0.83
N SER A 221 23.84 -4.51 0.10
CA SER A 221 24.04 -4.71 1.54
C SER A 221 22.74 -4.47 2.30
N LEU A 222 22.73 -4.88 3.56
CA LEU A 222 21.68 -4.59 4.52
C LEU A 222 22.18 -3.52 5.53
N ARG A 223 21.24 -2.79 6.10
CA ARG A 223 21.50 -1.79 7.16
C ARG A 223 20.68 -2.06 8.40
N ASP A 224 21.16 -1.54 9.53
CA ASP A 224 20.41 -1.60 10.79
C ASP A 224 19.18 -0.69 10.75
N VAL A 225 18.11 -1.21 11.32
CA VAL A 225 16.83 -0.51 11.53
C VAL A 225 16.60 -0.44 13.04
N THR A 226 16.23 0.74 13.53
CA THR A 226 16.17 1.03 14.97
C THR A 226 14.80 0.87 15.60
N ARG A 227 13.73 0.93 14.79
CA ARG A 227 12.34 0.75 15.22
C ARG A 227 11.45 0.31 14.07
N GLY A 228 10.35 -0.35 14.39
CA GLY A 228 9.35 -0.84 13.44
C GLY A 228 7.96 -0.28 13.70
N HIS A 229 7.09 -0.41 12.70
CA HIS A 229 5.65 -0.22 12.81
C HIS A 229 4.96 -1.20 11.84
N ILE A 230 4.22 -2.15 12.40
CA ILE A 230 3.60 -3.25 11.64
C ILE A 230 2.23 -2.84 11.14
N ASP A 231 2.02 -2.90 9.83
CA ASP A 231 0.73 -2.59 9.17
C ASP A 231 -0.20 -3.81 9.09
N GLY A 232 0.32 -5.00 8.98
CA GLY A 232 -0.43 -6.26 8.81
C GLY A 232 -1.37 -6.64 9.96
N CYS A 233 -1.74 -5.70 10.83
CA CYS A 233 -2.64 -5.90 11.98
C CYS A 233 -4.13 -5.83 11.62
N ILE A 234 -4.48 -5.38 10.42
CA ILE A 234 -5.84 -5.31 9.92
C ILE A 234 -6.29 -6.70 9.45
N LEU A 235 -7.40 -7.20 9.97
CA LEU A 235 -8.03 -8.45 9.50
C LEU A 235 -8.75 -8.18 8.18
N ALA A 236 -7.99 -8.03 7.12
CA ALA A 236 -8.54 -7.88 5.78
C ALA A 236 -9.00 -9.22 5.21
N HIS A 237 -8.20 -10.25 5.44
CA HIS A 237 -8.44 -11.62 5.00
C HIS A 237 -7.96 -12.61 6.06
N GLN A 238 -8.46 -13.83 6.03
CA GLN A 238 -8.04 -14.90 6.94
C GLN A 238 -6.55 -15.26 6.78
N ALA A 239 -5.97 -14.99 5.62
CA ALA A 239 -4.54 -15.16 5.37
C ALA A 239 -3.66 -14.31 6.30
N ASN A 240 -4.10 -13.09 6.67
CA ASN A 240 -3.36 -12.24 7.62
C ASN A 240 -3.26 -12.93 8.99
N LEU A 241 -4.37 -13.46 9.48
CA LEU A 241 -4.42 -14.19 10.76
C LEU A 241 -3.61 -15.49 10.68
N ALA A 242 -3.74 -16.24 9.59
CA ALA A 242 -2.99 -17.48 9.38
C ALA A 242 -1.48 -17.21 9.38
N PHE A 243 -1.02 -16.15 8.72
CA PHE A 243 0.38 -15.73 8.70
C PHE A 243 0.89 -15.39 10.11
N ALA A 244 0.19 -14.50 10.83
CA ALA A 244 0.64 -14.06 12.16
C ALA A 244 0.69 -15.23 13.16
N ARG A 245 -0.32 -16.12 13.16
CA ARG A 245 -0.32 -17.36 13.96
C ARG A 245 0.85 -18.26 13.61
N LYS A 246 1.08 -18.47 12.31
CA LYS A 246 2.16 -19.35 11.85
C LYS A 246 3.53 -18.82 12.25
N MET A 247 3.76 -17.52 12.14
CA MET A 247 5.00 -16.89 12.58
C MET A 247 5.19 -17.03 14.10
N ALA A 248 4.14 -16.80 14.89
CA ALA A 248 4.19 -16.99 16.34
C ALA A 248 4.46 -18.46 16.73
N GLU A 249 3.82 -19.44 16.07
CA GLU A 249 4.08 -20.89 16.25
C GLU A 249 5.52 -21.27 15.90
N MET A 250 6.14 -20.62 14.94
CA MET A 250 7.54 -20.81 14.56
C MET A 250 8.53 -20.14 15.52
N GLY A 251 8.03 -19.48 16.58
CA GLY A 251 8.87 -18.80 17.57
C GLY A 251 9.42 -17.45 17.11
N ALA A 252 8.70 -16.76 16.22
CA ALA A 252 9.07 -15.41 15.79
C ALA A 252 9.19 -14.46 16.99
N GLN A 253 10.26 -13.65 16.99
CA GLN A 253 10.54 -12.67 18.04
C GLN A 253 10.93 -11.33 17.41
N ILE A 254 10.25 -10.28 17.78
CA ILE A 254 10.58 -8.90 17.44
C ILE A 254 11.73 -8.44 18.33
N ILE A 255 12.82 -7.95 17.73
CA ILE A 255 14.05 -7.59 18.45
C ILE A 255 14.33 -6.08 18.50
N ILE A 256 13.56 -5.29 17.79
CA ILE A 256 13.63 -3.82 17.84
C ILE A 256 12.30 -3.25 18.36
N PRO A 257 12.29 -2.08 19.02
CA PRO A 257 11.05 -1.42 19.42
C PRO A 257 10.10 -1.29 18.25
N THR A 258 8.93 -1.92 18.34
CA THR A 258 7.99 -2.00 17.21
C THR A 258 6.57 -1.77 17.71
N THR A 259 5.88 -0.82 17.10
CA THR A 259 4.48 -0.48 17.33
C THR A 259 3.56 -1.15 16.31
N THR A 260 2.25 -1.12 16.54
CA THR A 260 1.24 -1.74 15.67
C THR A 260 0.31 -0.70 15.06
N ASN A 261 -0.04 -0.91 13.80
CA ASN A 261 -1.06 -0.14 13.12
C ASN A 261 -2.45 -0.36 13.72
N ALA A 262 -3.42 0.43 13.25
CA ALA A 262 -4.83 0.21 13.54
C ALA A 262 -5.24 -1.24 13.23
N ILE A 263 -6.24 -1.71 13.94
CA ILE A 263 -6.81 -3.05 13.79
C ILE A 263 -8.26 -2.96 13.32
N SER A 264 -8.92 -4.10 13.13
CA SER A 264 -10.28 -4.13 12.59
C SER A 264 -11.37 -4.06 13.65
N VAL A 265 -11.02 -3.92 14.94
CA VAL A 265 -11.99 -3.91 16.05
C VAL A 265 -11.53 -3.02 17.19
N ASP A 266 -12.45 -2.26 17.80
CA ASP A 266 -12.20 -1.60 19.09
C ASP A 266 -12.20 -2.65 20.20
N ARG A 267 -11.04 -2.95 20.74
CA ARG A 267 -10.83 -4.06 21.70
C ARG A 267 -11.64 -3.93 22.99
N GLU A 268 -12.01 -2.72 23.38
CA GLU A 268 -12.75 -2.49 24.62
C GLU A 268 -14.24 -2.34 24.40
N ASN A 269 -14.67 -1.86 23.22
CA ASN A 269 -16.05 -1.47 23.00
C ASN A 269 -16.80 -2.26 21.93
N TRP A 270 -16.19 -3.25 21.29
CA TRP A 270 -16.76 -3.97 20.16
C TRP A 270 -18.13 -4.59 20.44
N GLN A 271 -18.38 -5.09 21.69
CA GLN A 271 -19.69 -5.64 22.08
C GLN A 271 -20.77 -4.56 22.06
N HIS A 272 -20.47 -3.38 22.62
CA HIS A 272 -21.39 -2.23 22.62
C HIS A 272 -21.59 -1.63 21.22
N GLN A 273 -20.63 -1.86 20.34
CA GLN A 273 -20.70 -1.45 18.93
C GLN A 273 -21.46 -2.48 18.07
N GLY A 274 -21.88 -3.62 18.63
CA GLY A 274 -22.64 -4.65 17.93
C GLY A 274 -21.84 -5.52 16.97
N VAL A 275 -20.50 -5.53 17.09
CA VAL A 275 -19.63 -6.33 16.22
C VAL A 275 -19.86 -7.81 16.47
N ALA A 276 -19.91 -8.63 15.40
CA ALA A 276 -20.09 -10.07 15.50
C ALA A 276 -18.94 -10.71 16.30
N PRO A 277 -19.24 -11.57 17.31
CA PRO A 277 -18.21 -12.15 18.17
C PRO A 277 -17.11 -12.92 17.42
N SER A 278 -17.44 -13.63 16.35
CA SER A 278 -16.46 -14.36 15.54
C SER A 278 -15.45 -13.43 14.88
N PHE A 279 -15.93 -12.34 14.27
CA PHE A 279 -15.05 -11.34 13.64
C PHE A 279 -14.19 -10.64 14.69
N ALA A 280 -14.77 -10.23 15.83
CA ALA A 280 -14.03 -9.58 16.90
C ALA A 280 -12.92 -10.48 17.48
N GLN A 281 -13.20 -11.79 17.64
CA GLN A 281 -12.23 -12.78 18.12
C GLN A 281 -11.08 -12.97 17.13
N ASP A 282 -11.36 -13.07 15.83
CA ASP A 282 -10.32 -13.22 14.80
C ASP A 282 -9.45 -11.97 14.69
N ALA A 283 -10.07 -10.77 14.70
CA ALA A 283 -9.34 -9.51 14.68
C ALA A 283 -8.47 -9.32 15.94
N ALA A 284 -8.99 -9.69 17.12
CA ALA A 284 -8.21 -9.67 18.35
C ALA A 284 -7.06 -10.69 18.31
N ALA A 285 -7.31 -11.92 17.82
CA ALA A 285 -6.30 -12.97 17.72
C ALA A 285 -5.16 -12.60 16.77
N LEU A 286 -5.44 -11.86 15.68
CA LEU A 286 -4.44 -11.31 14.80
C LEU A 286 -3.52 -10.33 15.55
N ALA A 287 -4.10 -9.35 16.24
CA ALA A 287 -3.35 -8.37 17.03
C ALA A 287 -2.55 -9.05 18.16
N ASP A 288 -3.17 -10.01 18.87
CA ASP A 288 -2.54 -10.76 19.95
C ASP A 288 -1.34 -11.60 19.46
N SER A 289 -1.39 -12.11 18.24
CA SER A 289 -0.24 -12.81 17.64
C SER A 289 0.97 -11.89 17.48
N TYR A 290 0.79 -10.66 17.01
CA TYR A 290 1.88 -9.68 16.92
C TYR A 290 2.37 -9.23 18.30
N ILE A 291 1.48 -9.04 19.27
CA ILE A 291 1.85 -8.73 20.67
C ILE A 291 2.65 -9.87 21.27
N ALA A 292 2.25 -11.12 21.05
CA ALA A 292 2.98 -12.30 21.54
C ALA A 292 4.40 -12.41 20.94
N MET A 293 4.59 -11.95 19.72
CA MET A 293 5.91 -11.84 19.09
C MET A 293 6.75 -10.65 19.60
N GLY A 294 6.19 -9.75 20.41
CA GLY A 294 6.89 -8.62 21.03
C GLY A 294 6.52 -7.22 20.52
N ALA A 295 5.47 -7.10 19.69
CA ALA A 295 4.98 -5.79 19.26
C ALA A 295 4.27 -5.03 20.39
N GLN A 296 4.42 -3.71 20.41
CA GLN A 296 3.74 -2.81 21.36
C GLN A 296 2.36 -2.43 20.81
N PRO A 297 1.27 -2.63 21.57
CA PRO A 297 -0.08 -2.39 21.12
C PRO A 297 -0.41 -0.88 21.09
N SER A 298 0.00 -0.19 20.05
CA SER A 298 -0.33 1.23 19.83
C SER A 298 -1.62 1.43 19.04
N PHE A 299 -1.98 0.48 18.18
CA PHE A 299 -3.19 0.44 17.35
C PHE A 299 -3.52 1.77 16.68
N THR A 300 -2.53 2.35 15.99
CA THR A 300 -2.72 3.64 15.32
C THR A 300 -2.08 3.65 13.92
N CYS A 301 -2.79 4.20 12.94
CA CYS A 301 -2.25 4.47 11.60
C CYS A 301 -1.45 5.80 11.53
N ALA A 302 -1.29 6.49 12.66
CA ALA A 302 -0.52 7.72 12.78
C ALA A 302 0.58 7.59 13.87
N PRO A 303 1.56 6.67 13.72
CA PRO A 303 2.59 6.43 14.73
C PRO A 303 3.49 7.63 14.98
N TYR A 304 3.51 8.60 14.09
CA TYR A 304 4.21 9.87 14.27
C TYR A 304 3.54 10.81 15.30
N LEU A 305 2.33 10.47 15.77
CA LEU A 305 1.65 11.16 16.88
C LEU A 305 1.93 10.54 18.26
N LEU A 306 2.71 9.46 18.31
CA LEU A 306 3.14 8.84 19.57
C LEU A 306 4.24 9.69 20.25
N ASP A 307 4.45 9.48 21.54
CA ASP A 307 5.38 10.26 22.38
C ASP A 307 6.82 10.34 21.87
N ALA A 308 7.28 9.35 21.14
CA ALA A 308 8.65 9.28 20.64
C ALA A 308 8.69 8.97 19.13
N PRO A 309 8.32 9.93 18.25
CA PRO A 309 8.45 9.75 16.81
C PRO A 309 9.91 9.62 16.39
N PRO A 310 10.21 9.02 15.22
CA PRO A 310 11.57 8.97 14.69
C PRO A 310 12.07 10.37 14.33
N GLY A 311 13.38 10.58 14.45
CA GLY A 311 14.05 11.81 14.10
C GLY A 311 14.70 11.79 12.71
N MET A 312 15.28 12.92 12.33
CA MET A 312 16.03 13.09 11.08
C MET A 312 17.16 12.07 10.96
N GLY A 313 17.16 11.32 9.86
CA GLY A 313 18.18 10.31 9.55
C GLY A 313 17.97 8.96 10.22
N ASP A 314 17.01 8.80 11.13
CA ASP A 314 16.68 7.51 11.74
C ASP A 314 16.26 6.51 10.67
N CYS A 315 16.87 5.33 10.67
CA CYS A 315 16.50 4.23 9.80
C CYS A 315 15.45 3.39 10.50
N ILE A 316 14.25 3.34 9.90
CA ILE A 316 13.08 2.69 10.51
C ILE A 316 12.45 1.71 9.53
N GLY A 317 11.64 0.77 10.03
CA GLY A 317 10.89 -0.18 9.21
C GLY A 317 9.39 0.05 9.38
N TRP A 318 8.81 0.93 8.57
CA TRP A 318 7.38 1.24 8.59
C TRP A 318 6.69 0.78 7.30
N SER A 319 5.43 0.39 7.41
CA SER A 319 4.64 -0.18 6.32
C SER A 319 3.41 0.67 5.97
N GLU A 320 2.67 1.22 6.96
CA GLU A 320 1.49 2.06 6.70
C GLU A 320 1.85 3.25 5.79
N SER A 321 1.20 3.33 4.62
CA SER A 321 1.58 4.24 3.53
C SER A 321 1.64 5.71 3.95
N ASN A 322 0.65 6.21 4.69
CA ASN A 322 0.66 7.60 5.14
C ASN A 322 1.78 7.85 6.16
N ALA A 323 2.03 6.89 7.04
CA ALA A 323 3.06 6.98 8.06
C ALA A 323 4.47 6.99 7.46
N VAL A 324 4.71 6.16 6.45
CA VAL A 324 5.96 6.14 5.66
C VAL A 324 6.22 7.49 5.02
N ILE A 325 5.21 8.05 4.33
CA ILE A 325 5.36 9.32 3.63
C ILE A 325 5.61 10.45 4.62
N TYR A 326 4.87 10.50 5.73
CA TYR A 326 5.07 11.51 6.76
C TYR A 326 6.45 11.40 7.43
N ALA A 327 6.88 10.19 7.80
CA ALA A 327 8.19 9.95 8.41
C ALA A 327 9.34 10.38 7.49
N ASN A 328 9.28 10.00 6.22
CA ASN A 328 10.31 10.35 5.26
C ASN A 328 10.31 11.87 4.93
N SER A 329 9.13 12.43 4.67
CA SER A 329 9.00 13.81 4.17
C SER A 329 9.11 14.85 5.27
N VAL A 330 8.37 14.65 6.38
CA VAL A 330 8.21 15.67 7.43
C VAL A 330 9.23 15.48 8.55
N LEU A 331 9.47 14.24 8.99
CA LEU A 331 10.42 13.96 10.07
C LEU A 331 11.85 13.76 9.56
N GLY A 332 12.04 13.51 8.26
CA GLY A 332 13.34 13.22 7.67
C GLY A 332 13.92 11.86 8.08
N ALA A 333 13.09 10.96 8.59
CA ALA A 333 13.46 9.57 8.82
C ALA A 333 13.62 8.81 7.49
N ARG A 334 14.13 7.58 7.54
CA ARG A 334 14.44 6.78 6.35
C ARG A 334 13.76 5.43 6.42
N THR A 335 12.80 5.22 5.55
CA THR A 335 12.13 3.92 5.38
C THR A 335 11.65 3.76 3.94
N SER A 336 11.73 2.54 3.38
CA SER A 336 10.97 2.20 2.19
C SER A 336 9.50 2.01 2.56
N LYS A 337 8.62 2.04 1.56
CA LYS A 337 7.21 1.66 1.74
C LYS A 337 7.15 0.13 1.77
N LEU A 338 7.40 -0.44 2.97
CA LEU A 338 7.49 -1.89 3.12
C LEU A 338 6.13 -2.54 2.84
N PRO A 339 6.05 -3.62 2.05
CA PRO A 339 4.84 -4.44 1.96
C PRO A 339 4.50 -5.09 3.31
N ASP A 340 3.20 -5.38 3.54
CA ASP A 340 2.75 -6.16 4.70
C ASP A 340 3.51 -7.50 4.76
N PHE A 341 3.85 -7.93 5.95
CA PHE A 341 4.73 -9.04 6.31
C PHE A 341 6.23 -8.68 6.33
N LEU A 342 6.72 -7.84 5.41
CA LEU A 342 8.13 -7.43 5.41
C LEU A 342 8.47 -6.58 6.65
N ASP A 343 7.52 -5.79 7.11
CA ASP A 343 7.61 -5.02 8.35
C ASP A 343 7.90 -5.89 9.57
N LEU A 344 7.21 -7.05 9.69
CA LEU A 344 7.50 -8.04 10.71
C LEU A 344 8.91 -8.63 10.53
N PHE A 345 9.30 -9.00 9.31
CA PHE A 345 10.62 -9.57 9.05
C PHE A 345 11.74 -8.58 9.36
N VAL A 346 11.55 -7.30 9.03
CA VAL A 346 12.46 -6.21 9.42
C VAL A 346 12.49 -6.05 10.94
N ALA A 347 11.34 -6.10 11.62
CA ALA A 347 11.27 -6.00 13.08
C ALA A 347 11.95 -7.19 13.81
N MET A 348 11.89 -8.39 13.22
CA MET A 348 12.52 -9.61 13.74
C MET A 348 14.02 -9.65 13.53
N THR A 349 14.51 -9.04 12.47
CA THR A 349 15.94 -9.09 12.11
C THR A 349 16.69 -7.81 12.48
N GLY A 350 15.99 -6.68 12.59
CA GLY A 350 16.56 -5.35 12.71
C GLY A 350 17.31 -4.91 11.44
N ARG A 351 16.98 -5.50 10.27
CA ARG A 351 17.71 -5.29 9.01
C ARG A 351 16.78 -4.92 7.86
N ALA A 352 17.22 -4.01 7.01
CA ALA A 352 16.52 -3.65 5.76
C ALA A 352 17.53 -3.49 4.60
N PRO A 353 17.10 -3.68 3.33
CA PRO A 353 17.95 -3.46 2.16
C PRO A 353 18.41 -2.01 2.03
N VAL A 354 19.68 -1.81 1.64
CA VAL A 354 20.22 -0.46 1.36
C VAL A 354 19.85 -0.05 -0.06
N CYS A 355 18.63 0.44 -0.24
CA CYS A 355 18.12 0.94 -1.52
C CYS A 355 17.02 1.99 -1.29
N GLY A 356 16.52 2.59 -2.36
CA GLY A 356 15.41 3.53 -2.33
C GLY A 356 15.59 4.63 -1.28
N ALA A 357 14.53 4.90 -0.52
CA ALA A 357 14.49 5.98 0.47
C ALA A 357 15.45 5.81 1.66
N TYR A 358 16.12 4.67 1.80
CA TYR A 358 17.22 4.49 2.75
C TYR A 358 18.53 5.16 2.30
N THR A 359 18.66 5.59 1.04
CA THR A 359 19.85 6.21 0.46
C THR A 359 19.58 7.66 0.08
N ASP A 360 20.63 8.50 0.08
CA ASP A 360 20.49 9.89 -0.35
C ASP A 360 20.10 9.99 -1.84
N GLU A 361 20.69 9.15 -2.68
CA GLU A 361 20.37 9.12 -4.12
C GLU A 361 18.91 8.73 -4.38
N GLY A 362 18.38 7.73 -3.65
CA GLY A 362 17.00 7.26 -3.78
C GLY A 362 15.95 8.22 -3.20
N ARG A 363 16.39 9.32 -2.53
CA ARG A 363 15.51 10.38 -1.99
C ARG A 363 15.50 11.63 -2.87
N ARG A 364 16.34 11.67 -3.90
CA ARG A 364 16.41 12.85 -4.79
C ARG A 364 15.12 13.01 -5.58
N PRO A 365 14.61 14.25 -5.71
CA PRO A 365 13.43 14.50 -6.53
C PRO A 365 13.68 14.13 -8.00
N ALA A 366 12.78 13.32 -8.56
CA ALA A 366 12.78 12.97 -9.98
C ALA A 366 11.79 13.79 -10.81
N ARG A 367 10.94 14.58 -10.13
CA ARG A 367 9.98 15.51 -10.72
C ARG A 367 9.92 16.80 -9.91
N ILE A 368 9.66 17.93 -10.57
CA ILE A 368 9.39 19.22 -9.94
C ILE A 368 7.93 19.56 -10.20
N ILE A 369 7.21 19.92 -9.15
CA ILE A 369 5.81 20.35 -9.27
C ILE A 369 5.71 21.80 -8.81
N ASP A 370 5.45 22.70 -9.75
CA ASP A 370 5.19 24.11 -9.48
C ASP A 370 3.70 24.32 -9.22
N VAL A 371 3.35 24.68 -8.00
CA VAL A 371 1.98 24.97 -7.60
C VAL A 371 1.69 26.45 -7.72
N SER A 372 0.75 26.80 -8.61
CA SER A 372 0.15 28.13 -8.62
C SER A 372 -0.98 28.14 -7.60
N PHE A 373 -0.65 28.49 -6.34
CA PHE A 373 -1.64 28.46 -5.25
C PHE A 373 -2.73 29.51 -5.48
N PRO A 374 -4.02 29.19 -5.23
CA PRO A 374 -5.11 30.12 -5.50
C PRO A 374 -4.98 31.42 -4.68
N ASP A 375 -5.11 32.57 -5.34
CA ASP A 375 -5.23 33.88 -4.70
C ASP A 375 -6.69 34.12 -4.25
N ALA A 376 -7.18 33.24 -3.39
CA ALA A 376 -8.55 33.27 -2.86
C ALA A 376 -8.53 32.77 -1.41
N SER A 377 -9.60 33.01 -0.67
CA SER A 377 -9.79 32.38 0.63
C SER A 377 -9.88 30.86 0.44
N TYR A 378 -9.15 30.11 1.24
CA TYR A 378 -9.16 28.65 1.21
C TYR A 378 -9.44 28.08 2.60
N ASP A 379 -10.10 26.95 2.61
CA ASP A 379 -10.25 26.10 3.78
C ASP A 379 -9.24 24.96 3.76
N GLU A 380 -9.14 24.22 4.83
CA GLU A 380 -8.16 23.14 4.98
C GLU A 380 -8.37 21.93 4.04
N SER A 381 -9.54 21.82 3.35
CA SER A 381 -9.76 20.75 2.37
C SER A 381 -8.78 20.84 1.19
N ILE A 382 -8.23 22.03 0.94
CA ILE A 382 -7.25 22.25 -0.13
C ILE A 382 -6.00 21.38 0.05
N TRP A 383 -5.59 21.11 1.30
CA TRP A 383 -4.39 20.30 1.57
C TRP A 383 -4.59 18.85 1.16
N SER A 384 -5.77 18.29 1.43
CA SER A 384 -6.15 16.96 0.95
C SER A 384 -6.21 16.88 -0.57
N ILE A 385 -6.80 17.88 -1.22
CA ILE A 385 -6.89 17.98 -2.69
C ILE A 385 -5.51 18.15 -3.30
N LEU A 386 -4.69 19.01 -2.72
CA LEU A 386 -3.32 19.25 -3.20
C LEU A 386 -2.48 17.97 -3.11
N GLY A 387 -2.51 17.28 -1.97
CA GLY A 387 -1.78 16.01 -1.81
C GLY A 387 -2.21 14.96 -2.83
N TRP A 388 -3.51 14.78 -3.03
CA TRP A 388 -4.07 13.87 -4.03
C TRP A 388 -3.63 14.23 -5.46
N THR A 389 -3.66 15.52 -5.79
CA THR A 389 -3.26 16.03 -7.10
C THR A 389 -1.76 15.87 -7.35
N ILE A 390 -0.93 16.20 -6.36
CA ILE A 390 0.54 15.97 -6.44
C ILE A 390 0.83 14.49 -6.72
N GLY A 391 0.17 13.58 -6.00
CA GLY A 391 0.35 12.15 -6.21
C GLY A 391 -0.07 11.69 -7.62
N SER A 392 -1.19 12.18 -8.13
CA SER A 392 -1.68 11.89 -9.50
C SER A 392 -0.69 12.36 -10.57
N HIS A 393 0.01 13.46 -10.33
CA HIS A 393 1.02 14.00 -11.24
C HIS A 393 2.42 13.42 -11.00
N SER A 394 2.62 12.65 -9.92
CA SER A 394 3.87 11.97 -9.59
C SER A 394 3.60 10.55 -9.08
N PRO A 395 3.03 9.66 -9.92
CA PRO A 395 2.51 8.37 -9.48
C PRO A 395 3.61 7.39 -9.04
N ASP A 396 4.83 7.53 -9.55
CA ASP A 396 5.97 6.61 -9.32
C ASP A 396 7.28 7.32 -9.01
N SER A 397 7.26 8.62 -8.78
CA SER A 397 8.45 9.46 -8.62
C SER A 397 8.35 10.33 -7.38
N ILE A 398 9.48 10.62 -6.73
CA ILE A 398 9.55 11.58 -5.63
C ILE A 398 9.50 12.99 -6.20
N PRO A 399 8.47 13.80 -5.88
CA PRO A 399 8.39 15.18 -6.33
C PRO A 399 9.07 16.17 -5.38
N LEU A 400 9.57 17.28 -5.94
CA LEU A 400 9.82 18.53 -5.22
C LEU A 400 8.70 19.52 -5.53
N VAL A 401 7.89 19.83 -4.55
CA VAL A 401 6.78 20.77 -4.65
C VAL A 401 7.27 22.16 -4.29
N ARG A 402 7.00 23.13 -5.16
CA ARG A 402 7.34 24.56 -4.99
C ARG A 402 6.09 25.42 -5.09
N GLY A 403 6.14 26.64 -4.59
CA GLY A 403 5.04 27.60 -4.61
C GLY A 403 4.22 27.61 -3.32
N LEU A 404 4.65 26.85 -2.29
CA LEU A 404 4.01 26.83 -0.96
C LEU A 404 4.88 27.45 0.14
N GLU A 405 6.06 27.95 -0.18
CA GLU A 405 7.13 28.33 0.76
C GLU A 405 6.70 29.38 1.80
N THR A 406 5.76 30.23 1.44
CA THR A 406 5.28 31.33 2.30
C THR A 406 3.98 31.01 3.07
N LEU A 407 3.38 29.85 2.83
CA LEU A 407 2.13 29.45 3.47
C LEU A 407 2.39 28.89 4.87
N PRO A 408 1.54 29.16 5.86
CA PRO A 408 1.72 28.67 7.22
C PRO A 408 1.17 27.23 7.37
N LEU A 409 1.88 26.22 6.84
CA LEU A 409 1.46 24.83 6.98
C LEU A 409 1.78 24.29 8.38
N GLY A 410 0.74 23.81 9.05
CA GLY A 410 0.83 23.11 10.33
C GLY A 410 1.03 21.59 10.19
N THR A 411 1.18 20.92 11.31
CA THR A 411 1.35 19.45 11.39
C THR A 411 0.20 18.71 10.73
N ASP A 412 -1.05 19.11 10.98
CA ASP A 412 -2.23 18.45 10.43
C ASP A 412 -2.40 18.72 8.92
N ASP A 413 -1.96 19.88 8.42
CA ASP A 413 -1.95 20.19 6.99
C ASP A 413 -0.97 19.27 6.26
N LEU A 414 0.25 19.13 6.78
CA LEU A 414 1.25 18.20 6.25
C LEU A 414 0.79 16.74 6.34
N LYS A 415 0.09 16.37 7.42
CA LYS A 415 -0.55 15.06 7.58
C LYS A 415 -1.58 14.82 6.48
N ALA A 416 -2.44 15.78 6.19
CA ALA A 416 -3.46 15.71 5.14
C ALA A 416 -2.83 15.58 3.74
N ILE A 417 -1.80 16.39 3.44
CA ILE A 417 -1.05 16.31 2.19
C ILE A 417 -0.41 14.93 2.03
N CYS A 418 0.34 14.45 3.03
CA CYS A 418 1.04 13.17 2.97
C CYS A 418 0.07 11.99 2.81
N ALA A 419 -1.05 12.00 3.53
CA ALA A 419 -2.05 10.94 3.46
C ALA A 419 -2.73 10.87 2.10
N ALA A 420 -3.13 12.01 1.55
CA ALA A 420 -3.76 12.08 0.24
C ALA A 420 -2.77 11.77 -0.90
N PHE A 421 -1.53 12.23 -0.82
CA PHE A 421 -0.46 11.88 -1.77
C PHE A 421 -0.27 10.36 -1.87
N GLY A 422 -0.26 9.65 -0.74
CA GLY A 422 -0.07 8.20 -0.71
C GLY A 422 -1.19 7.39 -1.35
N THR A 423 -2.34 7.99 -1.68
CA THR A 423 -3.43 7.29 -2.37
C THR A 423 -3.21 7.19 -3.87
N THR A 424 -2.52 8.15 -4.46
CA THR A 424 -2.32 8.27 -5.91
C THR A 424 -0.87 8.10 -6.33
N SER A 425 0.07 8.01 -5.37
CA SER A 425 1.50 7.81 -5.62
C SER A 425 2.05 6.57 -4.91
N GLY A 426 2.88 5.80 -5.62
CA GLY A 426 3.71 4.74 -5.06
C GLY A 426 5.00 5.28 -4.40
N ALA A 427 5.34 6.56 -4.61
CA ALA A 427 6.55 7.15 -4.04
C ALA A 427 6.52 7.14 -2.49
N PRO A 428 7.65 6.85 -1.81
CA PRO A 428 7.71 6.75 -0.36
C PRO A 428 7.76 8.11 0.34
N MET A 429 7.84 9.20 -0.41
CA MET A 429 7.94 10.56 0.11
C MET A 429 7.69 11.62 -0.96
N LEU A 430 7.54 12.87 -0.50
CA LEU A 430 7.61 14.07 -1.30
C LEU A 430 8.44 15.13 -0.58
N HIS A 431 9.01 16.07 -1.33
CA HIS A 431 9.64 17.27 -0.77
C HIS A 431 8.71 18.47 -0.97
N ILE A 432 8.53 19.29 0.06
CA ILE A 432 7.78 20.55 -0.03
C ILE A 432 8.77 21.66 0.34
N ALA A 433 9.07 22.52 -0.61
CA ALA A 433 10.03 23.63 -0.43
C ALA A 433 9.61 24.53 0.74
N GLY A 434 10.55 24.81 1.63
CA GLY A 434 10.30 25.60 2.84
C GLY A 434 9.66 24.87 4.01
N HIS A 435 9.15 23.62 3.83
CA HIS A 435 8.39 22.89 4.86
C HIS A 435 8.98 21.54 5.24
N THR A 436 9.64 20.85 4.31
CA THR A 436 10.24 19.54 4.61
C THR A 436 11.77 19.64 4.73
N PRO A 437 12.39 18.90 5.68
CA PRO A 437 13.80 19.11 6.04
C PRO A 437 14.79 18.87 4.89
N GLU A 438 14.47 17.97 3.96
CA GLU A 438 15.33 17.61 2.84
C GLU A 438 14.91 18.28 1.51
N SER A 439 14.03 19.27 1.53
CA SER A 439 13.56 19.98 0.33
C SER A 439 14.65 20.73 -0.44
N GLY A 440 15.83 20.94 0.17
CA GLY A 440 17.03 21.48 -0.50
C GLY A 440 17.82 20.46 -1.32
N MET A 441 17.41 19.18 -1.36
CA MET A 441 18.09 18.18 -2.19
C MET A 441 18.03 18.55 -3.67
N PRO A 442 19.16 18.45 -4.42
CA PRO A 442 19.15 18.76 -5.85
C PRO A 442 18.34 17.69 -6.60
N PRO A 443 17.39 18.10 -7.46
CA PRO A 443 16.67 17.16 -8.31
C PRO A 443 17.59 16.37 -9.24
N HIS A 444 17.11 15.26 -9.75
CA HIS A 444 17.81 14.54 -10.83
C HIS A 444 17.95 15.42 -12.07
N ARG A 445 19.00 15.19 -12.87
CA ARG A 445 19.31 16.00 -14.08
C ARG A 445 18.15 16.05 -15.09
N HIS A 446 17.33 15.02 -15.11
CA HIS A 446 16.23 14.86 -16.07
C HIS A 446 14.86 14.98 -15.37
N ALA A 447 14.82 15.62 -14.18
CA ALA A 447 13.57 15.91 -13.52
C ALA A 447 12.73 16.83 -14.43
N ASP A 448 11.55 16.37 -14.78
CA ASP A 448 10.57 17.14 -15.53
C ASP A 448 9.83 18.12 -14.60
N ILE A 449 9.26 19.15 -15.19
CA ILE A 449 8.51 20.17 -14.46
C ILE A 449 7.05 20.10 -14.88
N VAL A 450 6.17 19.99 -13.89
CA VAL A 450 4.72 19.96 -14.05
C VAL A 450 4.13 21.11 -13.25
N THR A 451 3.13 21.78 -13.80
CA THR A 451 2.41 22.85 -13.09
C THR A 451 1.06 22.33 -12.61
N ILE A 452 0.74 22.61 -11.35
CA ILE A 452 -0.60 22.44 -10.77
C ILE A 452 -1.18 23.82 -10.55
N ASP A 453 -2.24 24.12 -11.26
CA ASP A 453 -2.96 25.38 -11.19
C ASP A 453 -4.34 25.20 -10.53
N GLN A 454 -5.06 26.29 -10.31
CA GLN A 454 -6.39 26.28 -9.72
C GLN A 454 -7.39 25.42 -10.51
N PRO A 455 -7.48 25.47 -11.85
CA PRO A 455 -8.37 24.57 -12.62
C PRO A 455 -8.08 23.09 -12.37
N THR A 456 -6.81 22.71 -12.24
CA THR A 456 -6.39 21.34 -11.92
C THR A 456 -6.88 20.91 -10.53
N LEU A 457 -6.72 21.79 -9.52
CA LEU A 457 -7.22 21.54 -8.16
C LEU A 457 -8.75 21.48 -8.12
N ALA A 458 -9.44 22.36 -8.85
CA ALA A 458 -10.90 22.38 -8.94
C ALA A 458 -11.44 21.06 -9.56
N LYS A 459 -10.79 20.55 -10.60
CA LYS A 459 -11.12 19.26 -11.19
C LYS A 459 -10.92 18.10 -10.21
N ALA A 460 -9.82 18.11 -9.47
CA ALA A 460 -9.56 17.10 -8.43
C ALA A 460 -10.64 17.14 -7.33
N TRP A 461 -11.04 18.33 -6.89
CA TRP A 461 -12.13 18.48 -5.94
C TRP A 461 -13.45 17.90 -6.48
N GLN A 462 -13.79 18.17 -7.73
CA GLN A 462 -14.98 17.59 -8.38
C GLN A 462 -14.92 16.06 -8.44
N THR A 463 -13.75 15.50 -8.71
CA THR A 463 -13.55 14.04 -8.76
C THR A 463 -13.81 13.35 -7.41
N LEU A 464 -13.47 14.02 -6.31
CA LEU A 464 -13.61 13.49 -4.94
C LEU A 464 -14.92 13.91 -4.24
N ASN A 465 -15.84 14.57 -4.94
CA ASN A 465 -17.08 15.05 -4.37
C ASN A 465 -18.31 14.57 -5.16
N ALA A 466 -19.20 13.89 -4.48
CA ALA A 466 -20.53 13.59 -4.97
C ALA A 466 -21.44 14.84 -4.97
N GLU A 467 -22.56 14.79 -5.69
CA GLU A 467 -23.49 15.92 -5.82
C GLU A 467 -24.54 15.99 -4.68
N GLU A 468 -24.70 14.89 -3.94
CA GLU A 468 -25.73 14.75 -2.91
C GLU A 468 -25.53 15.78 -1.80
N ALA A 469 -26.61 16.49 -1.45
CA ALA A 469 -26.61 17.53 -0.42
C ALA A 469 -26.88 16.96 0.99
N SER A 470 -27.77 15.97 1.14
CA SER A 470 -28.08 15.35 2.43
C SER A 470 -26.96 14.42 2.83
N ILE A 471 -26.56 14.44 4.10
CA ILE A 471 -25.54 13.57 4.68
C ILE A 471 -26.10 12.77 5.85
N ASP A 472 -25.60 11.56 6.03
CA ASP A 472 -25.97 10.66 7.11
C ASP A 472 -24.83 10.49 8.12
N LEU A 473 -23.58 10.69 7.68
CA LEU A 473 -22.37 10.41 8.44
C LEU A 473 -21.29 11.48 8.22
N VAL A 474 -20.70 11.95 9.31
CA VAL A 474 -19.44 12.68 9.31
C VAL A 474 -18.31 11.74 9.74
N ALA A 475 -17.31 11.57 8.88
CA ALA A 475 -16.20 10.64 9.05
C ALA A 475 -14.87 11.40 9.17
N VAL A 476 -14.30 11.49 10.38
CA VAL A 476 -13.03 12.19 10.65
C VAL A 476 -12.00 11.22 11.22
N GLY A 477 -10.71 11.47 10.98
CA GLY A 477 -9.61 10.66 11.51
C GLY A 477 -9.13 9.56 10.56
N SER A 478 -8.88 9.91 9.31
CA SER A 478 -8.16 9.06 8.34
C SER A 478 -7.04 9.87 7.65
N PRO A 479 -5.79 9.82 8.16
CA PRO A 479 -5.27 9.08 9.34
C PRO A 479 -5.87 9.53 10.66
N HIS A 480 -5.64 8.73 11.72
CA HIS A 480 -6.13 9.01 13.07
C HIS A 480 -5.98 10.47 13.46
N ALA A 481 -7.05 11.01 14.05
CA ALA A 481 -7.10 12.41 14.45
C ALA A 481 -6.04 12.74 15.51
N SER A 482 -5.46 13.93 15.41
CA SER A 482 -4.59 14.51 16.43
C SER A 482 -5.40 15.06 17.60
N LEU A 483 -4.74 15.37 18.72
CA LEU A 483 -5.39 16.02 19.85
C LEU A 483 -5.87 17.44 19.47
N ASP A 484 -5.11 18.14 18.65
CA ASP A 484 -5.47 19.49 18.16
C ASP A 484 -6.72 19.45 17.27
N GLU A 485 -6.86 18.44 16.41
CA GLU A 485 -8.10 18.23 15.66
C GLU A 485 -9.30 17.98 16.58
N LEU A 486 -9.13 17.19 17.66
CA LEU A 486 -10.19 16.97 18.66
C LEU A 486 -10.57 18.25 19.38
N HIS A 487 -9.61 19.06 19.79
CA HIS A 487 -9.86 20.39 20.39
C HIS A 487 -10.64 21.28 19.43
N ARG A 488 -10.22 21.33 18.18
CA ARG A 488 -10.86 22.13 17.15
C ARG A 488 -12.30 21.71 16.88
N ILE A 489 -12.59 20.43 16.84
CA ILE A 489 -13.97 19.92 16.70
C ILE A 489 -14.84 20.44 17.87
N VAL A 490 -14.33 20.33 19.09
CA VAL A 490 -15.03 20.84 20.27
C VAL A 490 -15.32 22.35 20.20
N ASP A 491 -14.33 23.11 19.74
CA ASP A 491 -14.49 24.57 19.62
C ASP A 491 -15.48 24.97 18.52
N LEU A 492 -15.47 24.25 17.41
CA LEU A 492 -16.42 24.40 16.30
C LEU A 492 -17.86 24.06 16.74
N PHE A 493 -18.06 23.00 17.52
CA PHE A 493 -19.39 22.71 18.08
C PHE A 493 -19.85 23.78 19.08
N GLY A 494 -18.94 24.29 19.91
CA GLY A 494 -19.29 25.23 21.00
C GLY A 494 -20.26 24.59 22.00
N ARG A 495 -21.53 24.99 21.97
CA ARG A 495 -22.61 24.42 22.79
C ARG A 495 -23.67 23.68 21.99
N ARG A 496 -23.46 23.53 20.68
CA ARG A 496 -24.38 22.85 19.77
C ARG A 496 -24.21 21.35 19.86
N THR A 497 -25.23 20.61 19.44
CA THR A 497 -25.24 19.15 19.45
C THR A 497 -25.66 18.60 18.08
N CYS A 498 -25.08 17.49 17.68
CA CYS A 498 -25.45 16.78 16.48
C CYS A 498 -26.88 16.23 16.61
N PRO A 499 -27.75 16.38 15.60
CA PRO A 499 -29.03 15.71 15.55
C PRO A 499 -28.89 14.18 15.68
N PRO A 500 -29.86 13.48 16.29
CA PRO A 500 -29.76 12.05 16.57
C PRO A 500 -29.75 11.15 15.32
N ASP A 501 -30.19 11.67 14.19
CA ASP A 501 -30.22 11.00 12.88
C ASP A 501 -28.95 11.18 12.07
N ILE A 502 -27.99 11.99 12.56
CA ILE A 502 -26.69 12.18 11.94
C ILE A 502 -25.60 11.53 12.81
N HIS A 503 -24.82 10.68 12.22
CA HIS A 503 -23.65 10.10 12.89
C HIS A 503 -22.43 10.99 12.72
N PHE A 504 -21.73 11.29 13.83
CA PHE A 504 -20.40 11.90 13.78
C PHE A 504 -19.40 10.96 14.46
N ILE A 505 -18.50 10.38 13.67
CA ILE A 505 -17.49 9.41 14.15
C ILE A 505 -16.10 9.97 13.92
N VAL A 506 -15.27 9.94 14.96
CA VAL A 506 -13.86 10.30 14.90
C VAL A 506 -13.01 9.10 15.31
N CYS A 507 -12.15 8.66 14.41
CA CYS A 507 -11.12 7.66 14.71
C CYS A 507 -9.85 8.33 15.23
N ALA A 508 -9.37 7.90 16.39
CA ALA A 508 -8.12 8.40 16.98
C ALA A 508 -7.39 7.30 17.75
N GLY A 509 -6.07 7.44 17.88
CA GLY A 509 -5.27 6.52 18.69
C GLY A 509 -5.64 6.59 20.17
N ARG A 510 -5.51 5.47 20.91
CA ARG A 510 -5.84 5.42 22.35
C ARG A 510 -5.10 6.47 23.18
N CYS A 511 -3.83 6.74 22.89
CA CYS A 511 -3.07 7.78 23.58
C CYS A 511 -3.71 9.16 23.39
N VAL A 512 -4.17 9.51 22.19
CA VAL A 512 -4.84 10.77 21.91
C VAL A 512 -6.19 10.83 22.63
N ILE A 513 -6.98 9.74 22.60
CA ILE A 513 -8.26 9.66 23.32
C ILE A 513 -8.05 9.78 24.84
N ALA A 514 -6.99 9.14 25.38
CA ALA A 514 -6.66 9.25 26.80
C ALA A 514 -6.30 10.69 27.21
N SER A 515 -5.48 11.39 26.38
CA SER A 515 -5.16 12.81 26.61
C SER A 515 -6.41 13.69 26.54
N ALA A 516 -7.28 13.47 25.55
CA ALA A 516 -8.57 14.15 25.42
C ALA A 516 -9.53 13.84 26.60
N GLY A 517 -9.37 12.68 27.24
CA GLY A 517 -10.08 12.33 28.48
C GLY A 517 -9.59 13.11 29.68
N GLN A 518 -8.27 13.35 29.79
CA GLN A 518 -7.64 14.06 30.89
C GLN A 518 -7.99 15.55 30.92
N ASP A 519 -8.07 16.20 29.76
CA ASP A 519 -8.39 17.62 29.63
C ASP A 519 -9.89 17.91 29.46
N GLY A 520 -10.74 16.89 29.44
CA GLY A 520 -12.19 17.00 29.32
C GLY A 520 -12.73 17.09 27.89
N THR A 521 -11.87 17.11 26.88
CA THR A 521 -12.24 17.18 25.45
C THR A 521 -13.13 16.00 25.04
N ALA A 522 -12.79 14.78 25.43
CA ALA A 522 -13.59 13.58 25.11
C ALA A 522 -15.01 13.68 25.67
N SER A 523 -15.19 14.23 26.88
CA SER A 523 -16.51 14.43 27.49
C SER A 523 -17.33 15.48 26.74
N ARG A 524 -16.70 16.56 26.28
CA ARG A 524 -17.36 17.62 25.48
C ARG A 524 -17.78 17.07 24.11
N LEU A 525 -16.91 16.31 23.43
CA LEU A 525 -17.22 15.64 22.15
C LEU A 525 -18.42 14.71 22.30
N LYS A 526 -18.43 13.87 23.34
CA LYS A 526 -19.56 12.98 23.64
C LYS A 526 -20.85 13.76 23.90
N ALA A 527 -20.78 14.85 24.63
CA ALA A 527 -21.94 15.73 24.90
C ALA A 527 -22.47 16.40 23.63
N SER A 528 -21.61 16.67 22.65
CA SER A 528 -21.98 17.19 21.33
C SER A 528 -22.51 16.12 20.36
N GLY A 529 -22.58 14.83 20.76
CA GLY A 529 -23.05 13.73 19.91
C GLY A 529 -21.94 13.07 19.06
N VAL A 530 -20.67 13.43 19.29
CA VAL A 530 -19.53 12.84 18.58
C VAL A 530 -19.14 11.51 19.22
N ARG A 531 -18.99 10.47 18.41
CA ARG A 531 -18.51 9.16 18.82
C ARG A 531 -17.02 9.03 18.54
N LEU A 532 -16.20 8.90 19.57
CA LEU A 532 -14.79 8.53 19.45
C LEU A 532 -14.67 7.03 19.29
N VAL A 533 -13.88 6.59 18.32
CA VAL A 533 -13.58 5.18 18.06
C VAL A 533 -12.07 4.98 18.13
N ALA A 534 -11.65 4.07 19.00
CA ALA A 534 -10.25 3.68 19.16
C ALA A 534 -9.89 2.48 18.30
N ASP A 535 -8.61 2.29 18.08
CA ASP A 535 -7.98 1.12 17.45
C ASP A 535 -8.33 0.90 15.96
N ILE A 536 -9.44 1.40 15.46
CA ILE A 536 -9.93 1.17 14.10
C ILE A 536 -9.57 2.35 13.21
N CYS A 537 -9.06 2.07 12.00
CA CYS A 537 -8.95 3.06 10.94
C CYS A 537 -10.20 3.03 10.04
N TRP A 538 -10.56 4.15 9.43
CA TRP A 538 -11.67 4.21 8.47
C TRP A 538 -11.54 3.21 7.32
N CYS A 539 -10.32 2.91 6.86
CA CYS A 539 -10.06 1.94 5.81
C CYS A 539 -10.34 0.47 6.24
N SER A 540 -10.48 0.20 7.54
CA SER A 540 -10.77 -1.13 8.09
C SER A 540 -12.11 -1.19 8.83
N MET A 541 -12.84 -0.07 8.90
CA MET A 541 -14.12 -0.01 9.60
C MET A 541 -15.21 -0.70 8.78
N THR A 542 -15.88 -1.67 9.42
CA THR A 542 -16.99 -2.42 8.83
C THR A 542 -18.29 -2.20 9.60
N GLU A 543 -19.40 -2.57 9.01
CA GLU A 543 -20.69 -2.62 9.72
C GLU A 543 -20.62 -3.62 10.88
N PRO A 544 -21.28 -3.34 12.03
CA PRO A 544 -22.16 -2.19 12.30
C PRO A 544 -21.48 -0.96 12.93
N VAL A 545 -20.14 -0.96 13.10
CA VAL A 545 -19.39 0.23 13.60
C VAL A 545 -19.55 1.36 12.60
N PHE A 546 -19.36 1.06 11.32
CA PHE A 546 -19.84 1.89 10.22
C PHE A 546 -21.36 1.80 10.18
N PRO A 547 -22.10 2.94 10.27
CA PRO A 547 -23.55 2.90 10.30
C PRO A 547 -24.13 2.32 9.01
N PRO A 548 -24.93 1.22 9.07
CA PRO A 548 -25.37 0.49 7.87
C PRO A 548 -26.32 1.29 6.97
N ASP A 549 -27.09 2.22 7.54
CA ASP A 549 -28.06 3.03 6.80
C ASP A 549 -27.43 4.23 6.09
N THR A 550 -26.11 4.43 6.23
CA THR A 550 -25.38 5.53 5.58
C THR A 550 -25.47 5.40 4.07
N LYS A 551 -25.87 6.47 3.40
CA LYS A 551 -25.85 6.61 1.93
C LYS A 551 -24.81 7.61 1.48
N VAL A 552 -24.73 8.73 2.20
CA VAL A 552 -23.80 9.83 1.92
C VAL A 552 -23.00 10.16 3.16
N LEU A 553 -21.70 10.20 3.02
CA LEU A 553 -20.81 10.64 4.10
C LEU A 553 -20.05 11.90 3.69
N ILE A 554 -19.68 12.70 4.70
CA ILE A 554 -18.75 13.84 4.55
C ILE A 554 -17.49 13.60 5.37
N THR A 555 -16.34 13.96 4.83
CA THR A 555 -15.03 13.76 5.47
C THR A 555 -14.08 14.90 5.18
N ASN A 556 -13.11 15.15 6.07
CA ASN A 556 -11.99 16.05 5.82
C ASN A 556 -10.74 15.34 5.24
N SER A 557 -10.85 14.04 5.03
CA SER A 557 -9.74 13.19 4.57
C SER A 557 -9.81 12.91 3.08
N GLY A 558 -8.85 13.44 2.30
CA GLY A 558 -8.67 13.07 0.90
C GLY A 558 -8.31 11.59 0.71
N LYS A 559 -7.59 10.99 1.68
CA LYS A 559 -7.32 9.55 1.68
C LYS A 559 -8.63 8.76 1.73
N TYR A 560 -9.51 9.07 2.67
CA TYR A 560 -10.75 8.33 2.81
C TYR A 560 -11.73 8.63 1.68
N ALA A 561 -11.81 9.88 1.21
CA ALA A 561 -12.63 10.25 0.07
C ALA A 561 -12.27 9.46 -1.21
N HIS A 562 -10.98 9.18 -1.41
CA HIS A 562 -10.52 8.36 -2.53
C HIS A 562 -10.94 6.88 -2.44
N TYR A 563 -10.88 6.30 -1.24
CA TYR A 563 -11.11 4.86 -1.08
C TYR A 563 -12.57 4.47 -0.75
N ALA A 564 -13.38 5.38 -0.20
CA ALA A 564 -14.66 5.04 0.39
C ALA A 564 -15.66 4.41 -0.58
N ASP A 565 -15.72 4.87 -1.83
CA ASP A 565 -16.62 4.27 -2.84
C ASP A 565 -16.26 2.79 -3.08
N GLY A 566 -14.97 2.47 -3.25
CA GLY A 566 -14.50 1.09 -3.41
C GLY A 566 -14.62 0.22 -2.15
N LEU A 567 -14.48 0.83 -0.94
CA LEU A 567 -14.52 0.08 0.33
C LEU A 567 -15.94 -0.25 0.79
N ASN A 568 -16.89 0.68 0.59
CA ASN A 568 -18.22 0.56 1.17
C ASN A 568 -19.37 0.97 0.23
N GLY A 569 -19.09 1.42 -1.00
CA GLY A 569 -20.08 1.79 -2.00
C GLY A 569 -20.91 3.03 -1.62
N ARG A 570 -20.41 3.90 -0.74
CA ARG A 570 -21.13 5.09 -0.28
C ARG A 570 -20.69 6.34 -1.05
N LYS A 571 -21.62 7.28 -1.22
CA LYS A 571 -21.32 8.59 -1.81
C LYS A 571 -20.52 9.44 -0.83
N VAL A 572 -19.54 10.17 -1.32
CA VAL A 572 -18.59 10.92 -0.49
C VAL A 572 -18.62 12.39 -0.83
N ARG A 573 -18.60 13.22 0.22
CA ARG A 573 -18.35 14.66 0.16
C ARG A 573 -17.03 14.95 0.89
N LEU A 574 -16.12 15.67 0.24
CA LEU A 574 -14.88 16.13 0.85
C LEU A 574 -14.99 17.62 1.17
N ALA A 575 -14.73 18.00 2.44
CA ALA A 575 -14.79 19.37 2.89
C ALA A 575 -13.79 19.61 4.03
N GLY A 576 -13.55 20.85 4.41
CA GLY A 576 -12.78 21.18 5.60
C GLY A 576 -13.52 20.80 6.89
N LEU A 577 -12.79 20.74 8.01
CA LEU A 577 -13.31 20.27 9.30
C LEU A 577 -14.49 21.14 9.79
N GLU A 578 -14.40 22.47 9.59
CA GLU A 578 -15.50 23.39 9.91
C GLU A 578 -16.78 23.04 9.15
N ALA A 579 -16.66 22.82 7.84
CA ALA A 579 -17.79 22.44 7.00
C ALA A 579 -18.34 21.04 7.37
N CYS A 580 -17.48 20.11 7.81
CA CYS A 580 -17.90 18.81 8.33
C CYS A 580 -18.74 18.96 9.61
N VAL A 581 -18.34 19.84 10.54
CA VAL A 581 -19.10 20.12 11.77
C VAL A 581 -20.42 20.80 11.44
N GLU A 582 -20.45 21.80 10.57
CA GLU A 582 -21.71 22.43 10.15
C GLU A 582 -22.65 21.46 9.42
N ALA A 583 -22.09 20.57 8.60
CA ALA A 583 -22.87 19.51 7.96
C ALA A 583 -23.47 18.55 9.01
N ALA A 584 -22.72 18.22 10.07
CA ALA A 584 -23.26 17.41 11.17
C ALA A 584 -24.43 18.08 11.89
N LEU A 585 -24.41 19.42 12.03
CA LEU A 585 -25.45 20.18 12.73
C LEU A 585 -26.71 20.38 11.89
N THR A 586 -26.57 20.42 10.57
CA THR A 586 -27.65 20.74 9.63
C THR A 586 -28.18 19.53 8.86
N GLY A 587 -27.46 18.39 8.85
CA GLY A 587 -27.76 17.24 7.99
C GLY A 587 -27.47 17.50 6.51
N THR A 588 -26.76 18.59 6.18
CA THR A 588 -26.60 19.03 4.79
C THR A 588 -25.16 19.43 4.52
N ALA A 589 -24.57 18.87 3.48
CA ALA A 589 -23.26 19.28 2.99
C ALA A 589 -23.32 20.72 2.43
N PRO A 590 -22.19 21.45 2.37
CA PRO A 590 -22.13 22.77 1.78
C PRO A 590 -22.78 22.82 0.38
N ALA A 591 -23.67 23.78 0.16
CA ALA A 591 -24.41 23.93 -1.11
C ALA A 591 -23.50 24.38 -2.27
N HIS A 592 -22.42 25.03 -1.96
CA HIS A 592 -21.46 25.55 -2.93
C HIS A 592 -20.07 25.00 -2.64
N PRO A 593 -19.26 24.76 -3.69
CA PRO A 593 -17.85 24.44 -3.51
C PRO A 593 -17.12 25.61 -2.82
N PRO A 594 -15.97 25.35 -2.17
CA PRO A 594 -15.14 26.41 -1.59
C PRO A 594 -14.78 27.48 -2.63
N ASP A 595 -14.54 28.72 -2.15
CA ASP A 595 -14.22 29.87 -3.03
C ASP A 595 -13.06 29.60 -3.98
N TRP A 596 -12.02 28.89 -3.51
CA TRP A 596 -10.86 28.55 -4.31
C TRP A 596 -11.18 27.56 -5.48
N VAL A 597 -12.31 26.85 -5.41
CA VAL A 597 -12.81 26.02 -6.51
C VAL A 597 -13.62 26.86 -7.51
N SER A 598 -14.45 27.79 -6.99
CA SER A 598 -15.49 28.50 -7.74
C SER A 598 -14.98 29.69 -8.54
N ARG A 599 -13.90 30.34 -8.08
CA ARG A 599 -13.32 31.50 -8.77
C ARG A 599 -12.56 31.04 -10.00
N GLN A 600 -13.22 31.06 -11.17
CA GLN A 600 -12.47 31.14 -12.42
C GLN A 600 -11.66 32.43 -12.39
N ILE A 601 -10.39 32.36 -12.74
CA ILE A 601 -9.55 33.55 -12.98
C ILE A 601 -10.34 34.41 -13.97
N ALA A 602 -10.75 35.59 -13.53
CA ALA A 602 -11.25 36.59 -14.45
C ALA A 602 -10.09 36.91 -15.42
N ASP A 603 -10.29 36.61 -16.70
CA ASP A 603 -9.34 36.88 -17.79
C ASP A 603 -8.81 38.32 -17.79
#